data_ca6bc9d9de0e7ca1998c90d7baf45a08
#
_entry.id   ca6bc9d9de0e7ca1998c90d7baf45a08
#
_cell.length_a   1.000
_cell.length_b   1.000
_cell.length_c   1.000
_cell.angle_alpha   90.00
_cell.angle_beta   90.00
_cell.angle_gamma   90.00
#
_symmetry.space_group_name_H-M   'P 1'
#
loop_
_entity.id
_entity.type
_entity.pdbx_description
1 polymer ?
#
loop_
_entity_poly.entity_id
_entity_poly.type
_entity_poly.pdbx_seq_one_letter_code
_entity_poly.pdbx_strand_id
1 'polypeptide(L)'
;MVNECVILADDPSALVELCGISTLERLLRTLQRCGIERATVLSSTPDPIAKELARPSWARAQLSLTLRTRQAGPVRLEQIVDLWPRSSDAIPLLLVIPAGSVFDPRLLRALVSQNAPTVLVDSGVGPRTQALTASAPDTSRGKLCGPALLEYDWASAQNGLLEEGLRNGLGHDSLAALDVSAQPLYYVSMCRKLRQFWFPAPSLSDKKLAERVLLDSIQKGPPDIPAWFHA
;
A
#
# COMPACT_ATOMS: atom_id res chain seq x y z
N MET A 1 -4.67 8.19 -16.48
CA MET A 1 -4.99 7.21 -15.40
C MET A 1 -3.74 6.36 -15.17
N VAL A 2 -3.36 6.15 -13.92
CA VAL A 2 -2.15 5.38 -13.56
C VAL A 2 -2.42 3.90 -13.83
N ASN A 3 -1.63 3.26 -14.67
CA ASN A 3 -1.74 1.83 -15.00
C ASN A 3 -0.45 1.04 -14.74
N GLU A 4 0.59 1.72 -14.25
CA GLU A 4 1.87 1.12 -13.89
C GLU A 4 2.27 1.45 -12.46
N CYS A 5 2.98 0.52 -11.81
CA CYS A 5 3.50 0.74 -10.47
C CYS A 5 4.85 0.06 -10.23
N VAL A 6 5.57 0.58 -9.24
CA VAL A 6 6.74 -0.07 -8.63
C VAL A 6 6.34 -0.57 -7.24
N ILE A 7 6.53 -1.86 -7.01
CA ILE A 7 6.25 -2.53 -5.75
C ILE A 7 7.57 -2.80 -5.04
N LEU A 8 7.72 -2.29 -3.83
CA LEU A 8 8.88 -2.53 -2.98
C LEU A 8 8.62 -3.80 -2.15
N ALA A 9 9.30 -4.90 -2.46
CA ALA A 9 8.99 -6.20 -1.89
C ALA A 9 10.25 -6.91 -1.37
N ASP A 10 10.42 -6.91 -0.06
CA ASP A 10 11.50 -7.63 0.60
C ASP A 10 10.94 -8.66 1.60
N ASP A 11 11.61 -9.82 1.69
CA ASP A 11 11.39 -10.80 2.74
C ASP A 11 11.95 -10.27 4.08
N PRO A 12 11.31 -10.51 5.23
CA PRO A 12 10.08 -11.27 5.41
C PRO A 12 8.78 -10.44 5.23
N SER A 13 8.82 -9.12 5.19
CA SER A 13 7.65 -8.25 5.29
C SER A 13 6.63 -8.46 4.15
N ALA A 14 7.13 -8.65 2.92
CA ALA A 14 6.28 -8.89 1.75
C ALA A 14 5.63 -10.29 1.74
N LEU A 15 6.17 -11.23 2.50
CA LEU A 15 5.74 -12.64 2.52
C LEU A 15 4.98 -13.03 3.79
N VAL A 16 4.70 -12.08 4.67
CA VAL A 16 3.85 -12.34 5.85
C VAL A 16 2.46 -12.80 5.39
N GLU A 17 2.08 -14.01 5.81
CA GLU A 17 0.76 -14.57 5.49
C GLU A 17 -0.29 -14.12 6.50
N LEU A 18 -1.37 -13.54 5.99
CA LEU A 18 -2.57 -13.16 6.74
C LEU A 18 -3.79 -13.81 6.11
N CYS A 19 -4.54 -14.59 6.89
CA CYS A 19 -5.67 -15.37 6.40
C CYS A 19 -5.27 -16.24 5.17
N GLY A 20 -4.08 -16.88 5.22
CA GLY A 20 -3.58 -17.79 4.19
C GLY A 20 -3.10 -17.15 2.89
N ILE A 21 -2.91 -15.83 2.86
CA ILE A 21 -2.46 -15.09 1.66
C ILE A 21 -1.34 -14.16 2.07
N SER A 22 -0.21 -14.17 1.33
CA SER A 22 0.89 -13.24 1.58
C SER A 22 0.48 -11.77 1.37
N THR A 23 1.15 -10.85 2.04
CA THR A 23 0.91 -9.41 1.86
C THR A 23 1.18 -8.99 0.42
N LEU A 24 2.21 -9.54 -0.24
CA LEU A 24 2.51 -9.31 -1.65
C LEU A 24 1.38 -9.77 -2.57
N GLU A 25 0.92 -11.02 -2.44
CA GLU A 25 -0.16 -11.56 -3.29
C GLU A 25 -1.47 -10.76 -3.06
N ARG A 26 -1.77 -10.39 -1.81
CA ARG A 26 -2.92 -9.53 -1.48
C ARG A 26 -2.83 -8.18 -2.17
N LEU A 27 -1.65 -7.55 -2.15
CA LEU A 27 -1.41 -6.28 -2.81
C LEU A 27 -1.61 -6.40 -4.32
N LEU A 28 -1.01 -7.41 -4.96
CA LEU A 28 -1.13 -7.64 -6.41
C LEU A 28 -2.59 -7.78 -6.86
N ARG A 29 -3.40 -8.56 -6.11
CA ARG A 29 -4.84 -8.68 -6.37
C ARG A 29 -5.58 -7.36 -6.23
N THR A 30 -5.17 -6.54 -5.27
CA THR A 30 -5.78 -5.23 -5.04
C THR A 30 -5.42 -4.25 -6.15
N LEU A 31 -4.15 -4.21 -6.56
CA LEU A 31 -3.67 -3.35 -7.65
C LEU A 31 -4.36 -3.65 -8.98
N GLN A 32 -4.52 -4.93 -9.34
CA GLN A 32 -5.28 -5.30 -10.53
C GLN A 32 -6.73 -4.77 -10.48
N ARG A 33 -7.40 -4.85 -9.32
CA ARG A 33 -8.76 -4.31 -9.13
C ARG A 33 -8.82 -2.78 -9.17
N CYS A 34 -7.68 -2.11 -8.97
CA CYS A 34 -7.55 -0.66 -9.11
C CYS A 34 -7.20 -0.22 -10.53
N GLY A 35 -7.07 -1.16 -11.47
CA GLY A 35 -6.77 -0.86 -12.87
C GLY A 35 -5.27 -0.81 -13.21
N ILE A 36 -4.41 -1.27 -12.32
CA ILE A 36 -2.98 -1.42 -12.62
C ILE A 36 -2.80 -2.65 -13.52
N GLU A 37 -2.11 -2.45 -14.64
CA GLU A 37 -1.87 -3.46 -15.67
C GLU A 37 -0.43 -4.00 -15.63
N ARG A 38 0.52 -3.16 -15.24
CA ARG A 38 1.95 -3.48 -15.17
C ARG A 38 2.53 -3.13 -13.81
N ALA A 39 3.27 -4.08 -13.22
CA ALA A 39 3.96 -3.85 -11.95
C ALA A 39 5.41 -4.34 -12.03
N THR A 40 6.34 -3.46 -11.69
CA THR A 40 7.74 -3.83 -11.45
C THR A 40 7.93 -4.08 -9.97
N VAL A 41 8.24 -5.32 -9.62
CA VAL A 41 8.56 -5.72 -8.24
C VAL A 41 10.05 -5.52 -8.03
N LEU A 42 10.43 -4.59 -7.17
CA LEU A 42 11.81 -4.26 -6.82
C LEU A 42 12.17 -4.89 -5.49
N SER A 43 13.16 -5.79 -5.46
CA SER A 43 13.51 -6.56 -4.26
C SER A 43 15.00 -6.69 -4.03
N SER A 44 15.41 -6.62 -2.76
CA SER A 44 16.75 -6.99 -2.30
C SER A 44 16.85 -8.49 -1.94
N THR A 45 15.72 -9.19 -1.89
CA THR A 45 15.60 -10.63 -1.62
C THR A 45 14.85 -11.32 -2.76
N PRO A 46 15.42 -11.37 -3.99
CA PRO A 46 14.68 -11.77 -5.19
C PRO A 46 14.22 -13.23 -5.18
N ASP A 47 14.98 -14.16 -4.61
CA ASP A 47 14.67 -15.59 -4.67
C ASP A 47 13.35 -15.97 -3.97
N PRO A 48 13.09 -15.60 -2.71
CA PRO A 48 11.80 -15.88 -2.08
C PRO A 48 10.65 -15.14 -2.77
N ILE A 49 10.87 -13.91 -3.25
CA ILE A 49 9.86 -13.16 -3.99
C ILE A 49 9.55 -13.84 -5.34
N ALA A 50 10.56 -14.31 -6.08
CA ALA A 50 10.36 -15.05 -7.33
C ALA A 50 9.51 -16.32 -7.12
N LYS A 51 9.76 -17.06 -6.04
CA LYS A 51 8.97 -18.25 -5.68
C LYS A 51 7.51 -17.91 -5.41
N GLU A 52 7.26 -16.80 -4.71
CA GLU A 52 5.89 -16.32 -4.46
C GLU A 52 5.20 -15.89 -5.76
N LEU A 53 5.89 -15.14 -6.62
CA LEU A 53 5.35 -14.68 -7.91
C LEU A 53 5.06 -15.82 -8.88
N ALA A 54 5.82 -16.92 -8.83
CA ALA A 54 5.63 -18.13 -9.63
C ALA A 54 4.39 -18.94 -9.24
N ARG A 55 3.80 -18.71 -8.05
CA ARG A 55 2.57 -19.39 -7.63
C ARG A 55 1.42 -18.99 -8.56
N PRO A 56 0.66 -19.95 -9.11
CA PRO A 56 -0.48 -19.65 -9.95
C PRO A 56 -1.53 -18.83 -9.20
N SER A 57 -2.01 -17.75 -9.80
CA SER A 57 -3.10 -16.97 -9.24
C SER A 57 -3.98 -16.40 -10.35
N TRP A 58 -5.19 -16.96 -10.47
CA TRP A 58 -6.21 -16.42 -11.37
C TRP A 58 -6.67 -15.01 -10.97
N ALA A 59 -6.56 -14.68 -9.68
CA ALA A 59 -7.02 -13.39 -9.14
C ALA A 59 -6.10 -12.20 -9.51
N ARG A 60 -4.94 -12.46 -10.12
CA ARG A 60 -4.02 -11.45 -10.67
C ARG A 60 -3.56 -11.76 -12.11
N ALA A 61 -4.32 -12.59 -12.82
CA ALA A 61 -3.93 -13.09 -14.14
C ALA A 61 -3.77 -12.01 -15.23
N GLN A 62 -4.38 -10.83 -15.03
CA GLN A 62 -4.29 -9.70 -15.96
C GLN A 62 -3.15 -8.73 -15.62
N LEU A 63 -2.46 -8.93 -14.52
CA LEU A 63 -1.36 -8.07 -14.08
C LEU A 63 -0.03 -8.60 -14.64
N SER A 64 0.61 -7.82 -15.50
CA SER A 64 1.95 -8.12 -16.00
C SER A 64 2.99 -7.79 -14.94
N LEU A 65 3.85 -8.76 -14.60
CA LEU A 65 4.83 -8.64 -13.52
C LEU A 65 6.25 -8.74 -14.05
N THR A 66 7.11 -7.83 -13.60
CA THR A 66 8.56 -7.87 -13.81
C THR A 66 9.27 -7.82 -12.47
N LEU A 67 10.14 -8.80 -12.17
CA LEU A 67 10.99 -8.76 -10.99
C LEU A 67 12.34 -8.10 -11.31
N ARG A 68 12.75 -7.14 -10.48
CA ARG A 68 14.04 -6.48 -10.53
C ARG A 68 14.75 -6.59 -9.20
N THR A 69 16.04 -6.90 -9.26
CA THR A 69 16.90 -6.95 -8.07
C THR A 69 17.44 -5.57 -7.76
N ARG A 70 17.49 -5.22 -6.48
CA ARG A 70 18.18 -4.03 -5.96
C ARG A 70 19.21 -4.42 -4.90
N GLN A 71 20.09 -3.50 -4.56
CA GLN A 71 20.98 -3.67 -3.41
C GLN A 71 20.18 -3.68 -2.10
N ALA A 72 20.64 -4.42 -1.12
CA ALA A 72 20.06 -4.43 0.23
C ALA A 72 20.20 -3.04 0.89
N GLY A 73 19.25 -2.72 1.76
CA GLY A 73 19.20 -1.45 2.47
C GLY A 73 17.97 -0.60 2.10
N PRO A 74 17.90 0.62 2.59
CA PRO A 74 16.79 1.53 2.29
C PRO A 74 16.67 1.83 0.80
N VAL A 75 15.45 1.97 0.31
CA VAL A 75 15.19 2.29 -1.10
C VAL A 75 15.59 3.73 -1.40
N ARG A 76 16.29 3.92 -2.50
CA ARG A 76 16.72 5.25 -2.97
C ARG A 76 15.84 5.71 -4.12
N LEU A 77 15.64 7.02 -4.25
CA LEU A 77 14.83 7.62 -5.31
C LEU A 77 15.39 7.34 -6.70
N GLU A 78 16.71 7.31 -6.85
CA GLU A 78 17.36 7.00 -8.12
C GLU A 78 16.95 5.62 -8.66
N GLN A 79 16.75 4.63 -7.76
CA GLN A 79 16.30 3.29 -8.15
C GLN A 79 14.87 3.29 -8.69
N ILE A 80 14.03 4.23 -8.25
CA ILE A 80 12.67 4.41 -8.77
C ILE A 80 12.70 5.13 -10.11
N VAL A 81 13.52 6.17 -10.24
CA VAL A 81 13.72 6.93 -11.49
C VAL A 81 14.19 6.02 -12.63
N ASP A 82 15.10 5.09 -12.36
CA ASP A 82 15.60 4.11 -13.34
C ASP A 82 14.52 3.15 -13.87
N LEU A 83 13.44 2.98 -13.11
CA LEU A 83 12.30 2.11 -13.46
C LEU A 83 11.14 2.88 -14.11
N TRP A 84 11.30 4.19 -14.31
CA TRP A 84 10.21 5.00 -14.87
C TRP A 84 9.83 4.55 -16.27
N PRO A 85 8.53 4.43 -16.58
CA PRO A 85 8.09 4.09 -17.93
C PRO A 85 8.58 5.12 -18.97
N ARG A 86 9.28 4.68 -19.99
CA ARG A 86 9.81 5.57 -21.05
C ARG A 86 8.82 5.72 -22.22
N SER A 87 7.53 5.56 -22.01
CA SER A 87 6.54 5.57 -23.06
C SER A 87 5.78 6.90 -23.12
N SER A 88 5.75 7.48 -24.34
CA SER A 88 4.90 8.59 -24.80
C SER A 88 5.15 10.02 -24.30
N ASP A 89 4.54 10.97 -25.02
CA ASP A 89 4.71 12.42 -24.91
C ASP A 89 4.29 13.07 -23.57
N ALA A 90 3.67 12.29 -22.67
CA ALA A 90 3.37 12.70 -21.30
C ALA A 90 4.07 11.75 -20.32
N ILE A 91 4.88 12.31 -19.43
CA ILE A 91 5.52 11.55 -18.34
C ILE A 91 4.43 11.21 -17.30
N PRO A 92 3.99 9.95 -17.21
CA PRO A 92 2.89 9.58 -16.35
C PRO A 92 3.29 9.66 -14.87
N LEU A 93 2.29 9.85 -14.01
CA LEU A 93 2.47 9.61 -12.59
C LEU A 93 2.76 8.11 -12.35
N LEU A 94 3.71 7.81 -11.48
CA LEU A 94 4.09 6.45 -11.10
C LEU A 94 3.66 6.15 -9.67
N LEU A 95 2.92 5.07 -9.49
CA LEU A 95 2.60 4.55 -8.15
C LEU A 95 3.80 3.77 -7.59
N VAL A 96 4.30 4.18 -6.44
CA VAL A 96 5.30 3.44 -5.66
C VAL A 96 4.63 2.95 -4.38
N ILE A 97 4.74 1.64 -4.09
CA ILE A 97 3.99 1.03 -2.99
C ILE A 97 4.76 -0.10 -2.30
N PRO A 98 4.85 -0.12 -0.95
CA PRO A 98 5.47 -1.22 -0.21
C PRO A 98 4.55 -2.46 -0.15
N ALA A 99 5.09 -3.63 -0.51
CA ALA A 99 4.39 -4.91 -0.38
C ALA A 99 4.28 -5.40 1.08
N GLY A 100 5.17 -4.90 1.95
CA GLY A 100 5.15 -5.17 3.38
C GLY A 100 4.08 -4.37 4.13
N SER A 101 2.96 -4.03 3.50
CA SER A 101 1.84 -3.32 4.14
C SER A 101 0.51 -3.77 3.56
N VAL A 102 -0.53 -3.67 4.35
CA VAL A 102 -1.91 -4.00 3.98
C VAL A 102 -2.73 -2.72 3.89
N PHE A 103 -3.47 -2.59 2.80
CA PHE A 103 -4.30 -1.41 2.53
C PHE A 103 -5.74 -1.82 2.24
N ASP A 104 -6.69 -1.05 2.74
CA ASP A 104 -8.05 -1.11 2.24
C ASP A 104 -8.04 -0.77 0.74
N PRO A 105 -8.64 -1.57 -0.13
CA PRO A 105 -8.66 -1.31 -1.59
C PRO A 105 -9.20 0.06 -1.98
N ARG A 106 -10.04 0.66 -1.13
CA ARG A 106 -10.62 2.00 -1.36
C ARG A 106 -9.56 3.09 -1.26
N LEU A 107 -8.58 2.94 -0.35
CA LEU A 107 -7.45 3.88 -0.22
C LEU A 107 -6.59 3.89 -1.49
N LEU A 108 -6.25 2.70 -2.00
CA LEU A 108 -5.44 2.60 -3.21
C LEU A 108 -6.20 3.13 -4.42
N ARG A 109 -7.51 2.86 -4.52
CA ARG A 109 -8.35 3.43 -5.59
C ARG A 109 -8.40 4.95 -5.50
N ALA A 110 -8.57 5.52 -4.31
CA ALA A 110 -8.55 6.96 -4.10
C ALA A 110 -7.19 7.57 -4.46
N LEU A 111 -6.07 6.88 -4.14
CA LEU A 111 -4.74 7.34 -4.48
C LEU A 111 -4.49 7.33 -6.00
N VAL A 112 -4.78 6.22 -6.70
CA VAL A 112 -4.54 6.11 -8.16
C VAL A 112 -5.47 7.01 -8.98
N SER A 113 -6.54 7.55 -8.39
CA SER A 113 -7.43 8.52 -9.02
C SER A 113 -6.93 9.96 -8.92
N GLN A 114 -5.85 10.23 -8.18
CA GLN A 114 -5.26 11.56 -8.09
C GLN A 114 -4.57 11.93 -9.41
N ASN A 115 -4.60 13.23 -9.72
CA ASN A 115 -3.97 13.79 -10.92
C ASN A 115 -2.68 14.59 -10.61
N ALA A 116 -2.21 14.54 -9.38
CA ALA A 116 -1.03 15.22 -8.89
C ALA A 116 -0.20 14.30 -7.99
N PRO A 117 1.11 14.58 -7.83
CA PRO A 117 1.96 13.84 -6.89
C PRO A 117 1.37 13.85 -5.48
N THR A 118 1.10 12.66 -4.95
CA THR A 118 0.32 12.50 -3.71
C THR A 118 0.86 11.36 -2.86
N VAL A 119 0.98 11.57 -1.56
CA VAL A 119 1.42 10.57 -0.58
C VAL A 119 0.26 10.19 0.33
N LEU A 120 0.11 8.89 0.60
CA LEU A 120 -0.88 8.41 1.56
C LEU A 120 -0.35 8.60 2.99
N VAL A 121 -1.10 9.34 3.80
CA VAL A 121 -0.81 9.61 5.21
C VAL A 121 -2.02 9.32 6.09
N ASP A 122 -1.82 9.18 7.39
CA ASP A 122 -2.91 9.01 8.37
C ASP A 122 -2.70 9.96 9.56
N SER A 123 -3.44 11.07 9.57
CA SER A 123 -3.37 12.08 10.64
C SER A 123 -4.11 11.66 11.91
N GLY A 124 -4.95 10.64 11.83
CA GLY A 124 -5.77 10.20 12.96
C GLY A 124 -5.98 8.69 12.93
N VAL A 125 -4.94 7.93 13.26
CA VAL A 125 -4.99 6.46 13.30
C VAL A 125 -6.18 5.97 14.14
N GLY A 126 -6.98 5.11 13.54
CA GLY A 126 -8.14 4.54 14.22
C GLY A 126 -7.75 3.53 15.31
N PRO A 127 -8.56 3.38 16.37
CA PRO A 127 -8.24 2.53 17.52
C PRO A 127 -8.02 1.05 17.15
N ARG A 128 -8.61 0.59 16.04
CA ARG A 128 -8.47 -0.80 15.55
C ARG A 128 -7.10 -1.11 14.97
N THR A 129 -6.40 -0.11 14.42
CA THR A 129 -5.09 -0.27 13.77
C THR A 129 -3.96 0.41 14.53
N GLN A 130 -4.26 1.12 15.61
CA GLN A 130 -3.29 1.91 16.38
C GLN A 130 -2.06 1.10 16.81
N ALA A 131 -2.26 -0.10 17.34
CA ALA A 131 -1.15 -0.97 17.73
C ALA A 131 -0.32 -1.44 16.52
N LEU A 132 -0.99 -1.74 15.39
CA LEU A 132 -0.35 -2.23 14.17
C LEU A 132 0.45 -1.13 13.45
N THR A 133 0.08 0.13 13.59
CA THR A 133 0.72 1.28 12.93
C THR A 133 1.71 2.03 13.83
N ALA A 134 1.95 1.54 15.05
CA ALA A 134 2.80 2.22 16.03
C ALA A 134 4.22 2.48 15.51
N SER A 135 4.79 1.55 14.73
CA SER A 135 6.14 1.64 14.15
C SER A 135 6.23 2.47 12.86
N ALA A 136 5.10 2.90 12.32
CA ALA A 136 5.11 3.68 11.08
C ALA A 136 5.72 5.08 11.31
N PRO A 137 6.51 5.59 10.35
CA PRO A 137 7.18 6.88 10.47
C PRO A 137 6.20 8.04 10.61
N ASP A 138 6.54 9.00 11.45
CA ASP A 138 5.80 10.26 11.58
C ASP A 138 6.23 11.28 10.53
N THR A 139 5.28 12.07 10.05
CA THR A 139 5.49 13.22 9.16
C THR A 139 4.78 14.45 9.73
N SER A 140 4.98 15.62 9.09
CA SER A 140 4.22 16.85 9.41
C SER A 140 2.71 16.73 9.19
N ARG A 141 2.27 15.70 8.43
CA ARG A 141 0.87 15.47 8.04
C ARG A 141 0.25 14.24 8.68
N GLY A 142 0.95 13.54 9.57
CA GLY A 142 0.52 12.29 10.21
C GLY A 142 1.48 11.12 9.95
N LYS A 143 1.02 9.89 10.17
CA LYS A 143 1.80 8.68 9.90
C LYS A 143 1.99 8.46 8.40
N LEU A 144 3.21 8.18 7.96
CA LEU A 144 3.49 7.80 6.58
C LEU A 144 3.00 6.37 6.33
N CYS A 145 2.04 6.21 5.43
CA CYS A 145 1.47 4.89 5.12
C CYS A 145 2.33 4.09 4.12
N GLY A 146 3.20 4.77 3.36
CA GLY A 146 4.13 4.19 2.40
C GLY A 146 3.78 4.38 0.93
N PRO A 147 2.53 4.17 0.45
CA PRO A 147 2.19 4.41 -0.94
C PRO A 147 2.29 5.88 -1.33
N ALA A 148 2.86 6.11 -2.50
CA ALA A 148 2.98 7.45 -3.08
C ALA A 148 2.76 7.40 -4.59
N LEU A 149 2.08 8.40 -5.11
CA LEU A 149 1.97 8.71 -6.52
C LEU A 149 2.99 9.81 -6.80
N LEU A 150 3.99 9.52 -7.63
CA LEU A 150 5.12 10.41 -7.88
C LEU A 150 5.13 10.91 -9.32
N GLU A 151 5.70 12.09 -9.52
CA GLU A 151 6.02 12.67 -10.80
C GLU A 151 7.52 12.53 -11.08
N TYR A 152 7.89 12.30 -12.35
CA TYR A 152 9.28 12.08 -12.74
C TYR A 152 10.18 13.27 -12.39
N ASP A 153 9.75 14.49 -12.71
CA ASP A 153 10.54 15.69 -12.48
C ASP A 153 10.80 15.90 -10.99
N TRP A 154 9.78 15.66 -10.16
CA TRP A 154 9.96 15.69 -8.72
C TRP A 154 10.94 14.62 -8.24
N ALA A 155 10.76 13.37 -8.68
CA ALA A 155 11.59 12.25 -8.24
C ALA A 155 13.05 12.38 -8.70
N SER A 156 13.28 12.83 -9.93
CA SER A 156 14.61 13.01 -10.52
C SER A 156 15.39 14.19 -9.93
N ALA A 157 14.69 15.22 -9.45
CA ALA A 157 15.29 16.35 -8.76
C ALA A 157 15.73 16.02 -7.33
N GLN A 158 15.26 14.91 -6.76
CA GLN A 158 15.62 14.48 -5.40
C GLN A 158 16.78 13.47 -5.43
N ASN A 159 17.65 13.58 -4.44
CA ASN A 159 18.70 12.59 -4.17
C ASN A 159 18.47 11.98 -2.79
N GLY A 160 18.77 10.68 -2.63
CA GLY A 160 18.75 10.08 -1.32
C GLY A 160 17.62 9.04 -1.11
N LEU A 161 17.20 8.88 0.13
CA LEU A 161 16.25 7.83 0.51
C LEU A 161 14.82 8.22 0.12
N LEU A 162 14.08 7.24 -0.43
CA LEU A 162 12.67 7.44 -0.79
C LEU A 162 11.84 7.95 0.39
N GLU A 163 11.95 7.31 1.56
CA GLU A 163 11.17 7.69 2.75
C GLU A 163 11.48 9.14 3.19
N GLU A 164 12.75 9.52 3.18
CA GLU A 164 13.18 10.87 3.54
C GLU A 164 12.68 11.89 2.51
N GLY A 165 12.79 11.59 1.21
CA GLY A 165 12.23 12.40 0.15
C GLY A 165 10.73 12.62 0.29
N LEU A 166 9.95 11.57 0.61
CA LEU A 166 8.51 11.69 0.83
C LEU A 166 8.19 12.58 2.05
N ARG A 167 8.93 12.43 3.16
CA ARG A 167 8.74 13.29 4.35
C ARG A 167 9.06 14.76 4.06
N ASN A 168 10.16 15.01 3.36
CA ASN A 168 10.55 16.37 2.97
C ASN A 168 9.54 16.98 1.99
N GLY A 169 9.10 16.20 0.99
CA GLY A 169 8.09 16.64 0.03
C GLY A 169 6.77 17.05 0.68
N LEU A 170 6.33 16.32 1.70
CA LEU A 170 5.16 16.67 2.52
C LEU A 170 5.40 17.92 3.38
N GLY A 171 6.61 18.07 3.92
CA GLY A 171 7.00 19.22 4.74
C GLY A 171 7.09 20.53 3.96
N HIS A 172 7.47 20.46 2.69
CA HIS A 172 7.62 21.61 1.79
C HIS A 172 6.43 21.80 0.81
N ASP A 173 5.33 21.11 1.01
CA ASP A 173 4.13 21.14 0.16
C ASP A 173 4.38 20.83 -1.33
N SER A 174 5.50 20.18 -1.65
CA SER A 174 5.80 19.71 -3.02
C SER A 174 5.09 18.37 -3.35
N LEU A 175 4.57 17.67 -2.33
CA LEU A 175 3.71 16.52 -2.46
C LEU A 175 2.39 16.77 -1.72
N ALA A 176 1.27 16.43 -2.36
CA ALA A 176 -0.03 16.47 -1.72
C ALA A 176 -0.17 15.30 -0.72
N ALA A 177 -0.98 15.49 0.31
CA ALA A 177 -1.32 14.43 1.26
C ALA A 177 -2.74 13.91 1.00
N LEU A 178 -2.88 12.60 0.79
CA LEU A 178 -4.18 11.91 0.85
C LEU A 178 -4.32 11.32 2.26
N ASP A 179 -5.14 11.94 3.08
CA ASP A 179 -5.29 11.52 4.48
C ASP A 179 -6.33 10.41 4.60
N VAL A 180 -5.91 9.26 5.17
CA VAL A 180 -6.78 8.11 5.49
C VAL A 180 -7.89 8.53 6.43
N SER A 181 -7.59 9.41 7.40
CA SER A 181 -8.54 9.85 8.39
C SER A 181 -9.67 10.71 7.82
N ALA A 182 -9.41 11.40 6.72
CA ALA A 182 -10.39 12.21 6.02
C ALA A 182 -11.26 11.42 5.03
N GLN A 183 -10.94 10.13 4.78
CA GLN A 183 -11.68 9.33 3.83
C GLN A 183 -13.08 8.97 4.36
N PRO A 184 -14.09 8.88 3.47
CA PRO A 184 -15.44 8.56 3.87
C PRO A 184 -15.52 7.17 4.51
N LEU A 185 -16.38 7.06 5.52
CA LEU A 185 -16.70 5.77 6.13
C LEU A 185 -17.49 4.91 5.14
N TYR A 186 -17.35 3.60 5.22
CA TYR A 186 -18.10 2.65 4.41
C TYR A 186 -18.93 1.69 5.25
N TYR A 187 -19.94 1.08 4.64
CA TYR A 187 -20.81 0.12 5.31
C TYR A 187 -20.42 -1.30 4.99
N VAL A 188 -20.30 -2.13 6.02
CA VAL A 188 -20.16 -3.60 5.91
C VAL A 188 -21.50 -4.21 6.25
N SER A 189 -22.01 -5.06 5.33
CA SER A 189 -23.26 -5.79 5.52
C SER A 189 -24.45 -4.90 5.89
N MET A 190 -24.46 -3.63 5.46
CA MET A 190 -25.50 -2.61 5.71
C MET A 190 -25.70 -2.22 7.19
N CYS A 191 -24.98 -2.83 8.11
CA CYS A 191 -25.22 -2.66 9.56
C CYS A 191 -24.09 -1.93 10.28
N ARG A 192 -22.85 -2.05 9.78
CA ARG A 192 -21.68 -1.45 10.46
C ARG A 192 -20.94 -0.49 9.56
N LYS A 193 -20.78 0.74 10.07
CA LYS A 193 -20.00 1.80 9.44
C LYS A 193 -18.55 1.68 9.87
N LEU A 194 -17.66 1.43 8.92
CA LEU A 194 -16.24 1.26 9.17
C LEU A 194 -15.41 2.36 8.53
N ARG A 195 -14.26 2.61 9.15
CA ARG A 195 -13.20 3.44 8.61
C ARG A 195 -12.34 2.60 7.68
N GLN A 196 -11.82 3.21 6.62
CA GLN A 196 -10.77 2.62 5.81
C GLN A 196 -9.52 2.42 6.67
N PHE A 197 -8.75 1.38 6.38
CA PHE A 197 -7.62 0.97 7.22
C PHE A 197 -6.38 0.70 6.40
N TRP A 198 -5.27 0.81 7.08
CA TRP A 198 -3.97 0.35 6.61
C TRP A 198 -3.14 -0.10 7.82
N PHE A 199 -2.13 -0.91 7.58
CA PHE A 199 -1.10 -1.24 8.57
C PHE A 199 0.11 -1.88 7.88
N PRO A 200 1.36 -1.71 8.40
CA PRO A 200 2.53 -2.45 7.96
C PRO A 200 2.39 -3.93 8.30
N ALA A 201 3.18 -4.79 7.64
CA ALA A 201 3.21 -6.22 7.95
C ALA A 201 3.39 -6.43 9.45
N PRO A 202 2.47 -7.14 10.10
CA PRO A 202 2.49 -7.29 11.54
C PRO A 202 3.64 -8.20 12.00
N SER A 203 4.11 -7.99 13.22
CA SER A 203 4.93 -8.95 13.93
C SER A 203 4.16 -10.26 14.16
N LEU A 204 4.85 -11.33 14.54
CA LEU A 204 4.19 -12.61 14.89
C LEU A 204 3.20 -12.45 16.04
N SER A 205 3.48 -11.57 17.02
CA SER A 205 2.58 -11.26 18.13
C SER A 205 1.29 -10.56 17.68
N ASP A 206 1.39 -9.73 16.65
CA ASP A 206 0.28 -8.87 16.18
C ASP A 206 -0.53 -9.52 15.05
N LYS A 207 -0.08 -10.66 14.53
CA LYS A 207 -0.71 -11.36 13.41
C LYS A 207 -2.21 -11.60 13.63
N LYS A 208 -2.60 -12.09 14.81
CA LYS A 208 -4.02 -12.34 15.14
C LYS A 208 -4.86 -11.06 15.11
N LEU A 209 -4.29 -9.95 15.58
CA LEU A 209 -4.96 -8.64 15.52
C LEU A 209 -5.15 -8.18 14.08
N ALA A 210 -4.11 -8.30 13.25
CA ALA A 210 -4.17 -7.94 11.84
C ALA A 210 -5.21 -8.79 11.07
N GLU A 211 -5.23 -10.11 11.30
CA GLU A 211 -6.22 -11.00 10.69
C GLU A 211 -7.65 -10.65 11.14
N ARG A 212 -7.84 -10.29 12.40
CA ARG A 212 -9.14 -9.82 12.89
C ARG A 212 -9.59 -8.53 12.20
N VAL A 213 -8.68 -7.55 12.00
CA VAL A 213 -8.99 -6.32 11.26
C VAL A 213 -9.46 -6.64 9.84
N LEU A 214 -8.77 -7.57 9.16
CA LEU A 214 -9.16 -8.03 7.81
C LEU A 214 -10.52 -8.71 7.79
N LEU A 215 -10.76 -9.68 8.67
CA LEU A 215 -12.03 -10.41 8.74
C LEU A 215 -13.19 -9.46 9.06
N ASP A 216 -13.02 -8.58 10.02
CA ASP A 216 -14.02 -7.58 10.38
C ASP A 216 -14.36 -6.62 9.24
N SER A 217 -13.46 -6.43 8.27
CA SER A 217 -13.72 -5.57 7.10
C SER A 217 -14.64 -6.19 6.06
N ILE A 218 -14.86 -7.51 6.12
CA ILE A 218 -15.62 -8.27 5.10
C ILE A 218 -16.76 -9.11 5.69
N GLN A 219 -16.74 -9.42 6.99
CA GLN A 219 -17.71 -10.32 7.64
C GLN A 219 -18.63 -9.58 8.61
N LYS A 220 -19.84 -10.12 8.77
CA LYS A 220 -20.72 -9.78 9.91
C LYS A 220 -20.07 -10.32 11.18
N GLY A 221 -19.86 -9.44 12.15
CA GLY A 221 -19.41 -9.80 13.49
C GLY A 221 -20.56 -9.71 14.52
N PRO A 222 -20.33 -10.16 15.76
CA PRO A 222 -21.32 -10.02 16.84
C PRO A 222 -21.89 -8.61 17.00
N PRO A 223 -21.11 -7.52 16.80
CA PRO A 223 -21.65 -6.16 16.84
C PRO A 223 -22.62 -5.79 15.72
N ASP A 224 -22.66 -6.61 14.64
CA ASP A 224 -23.53 -6.38 13.49
C ASP A 224 -24.87 -7.13 13.64
N ILE A 225 -25.02 -7.94 14.68
CA ILE A 225 -26.25 -8.64 15.00
C ILE A 225 -27.10 -7.71 15.87
N PRO A 226 -28.33 -7.33 15.46
CA PRO A 226 -29.21 -6.53 16.27
C PRO A 226 -29.41 -7.12 17.67
N ALA A 227 -29.43 -6.27 18.70
CA ALA A 227 -29.52 -6.70 20.12
C ALA A 227 -30.72 -7.63 20.41
N TRP A 228 -31.81 -7.51 19.65
CA TRP A 228 -32.98 -8.37 19.78
C TRP A 228 -32.76 -9.82 19.30
N PHE A 229 -31.65 -10.12 18.62
CA PHE A 229 -31.28 -11.49 18.26
C PHE A 229 -30.57 -12.23 19.40
N HIS A 230 -30.19 -11.53 20.47
CA HIS A 230 -29.52 -12.10 21.64
C HIS A 230 -30.46 -12.31 22.83
N ALA A 231 -31.78 -12.12 22.62
CA ALA A 231 -32.79 -12.31 23.65
C ALA A 231 -33.41 -13.73 23.62
#